data_88fd4f1d3e440fdb4a900c8f3fc9ec92
#
_entry.id   88fd4f1d3e440fdb4a900c8f3fc9ec92
#
_cell.length_a   1.000
_cell.length_b   1.000
_cell.length_c   1.000
_cell.angle_alpha   90.00
_cell.angle_beta   90.00
_cell.angle_gamma   90.00
#
_symmetry.space_group_name_H-M   'P 1'
#
loop_
_entity.id
_entity.type
_entity.pdbx_description
1 polymer ?
#
loop_
_entity_poly.entity_id
_entity_poly.type
_entity_poly.pdbx_seq_one_letter_code
_entity_poly.pdbx_strand_id
1 'polypeptide(L)'
;MNTNDKETSRPSPRPGFVLDVDRNTPPIVFHHGENFRLEKLPPGRSRVVYPSEPLEGLPDPEGAIKEALLNPLGDSDPLPSLLKPGMKLTIAFDDISLPLPPMRKPDIRQRIIEAVLDMAAEAGVDDVHLIAALALHRRMTEDELRHAVGDRVYDSFAPKGLLYNLDAEDPEGMVVLGETPHGEEVHFCRRAAESDLLIYVNINLVSMDGGHKSTATGLAGYTGLRHHHNVHTLRNSKSIMDRENSALHASNWRMGDVIKDAGVKIFQIETTVNNNTFGREGPLALLQKREWEWSARDRGQFI
;
A
#
# COMPACT_ATOMS: atom_id res chain seq x y z
N MET A 1 13.25 51.10 -26.43
CA MET A 1 12.75 49.71 -26.69
C MET A 1 13.16 48.90 -25.50
N ASN A 2 12.27 48.77 -24.53
CA ASN A 2 12.50 47.95 -23.35
C ASN A 2 11.73 46.64 -23.55
N THR A 3 12.44 45.60 -23.87
CA THR A 3 11.91 44.24 -23.86
C THR A 3 11.93 43.76 -22.41
N ASN A 4 10.80 43.89 -21.73
CA ASN A 4 10.55 43.19 -20.47
C ASN A 4 10.38 41.69 -20.77
N ASP A 5 11.45 40.94 -20.71
CA ASP A 5 11.41 39.51 -20.52
C ASP A 5 10.86 39.26 -19.09
N LYS A 6 9.55 39.06 -19.04
CA LYS A 6 8.95 38.42 -17.85
C LYS A 6 9.40 36.97 -17.83
N GLU A 7 10.53 36.72 -17.22
CA GLU A 7 10.85 35.41 -16.69
C GLU A 7 9.65 34.92 -15.87
N THR A 8 8.89 34.00 -16.40
CA THR A 8 7.86 33.31 -15.65
C THR A 8 8.59 32.47 -14.60
N SER A 9 8.74 33.04 -13.40
CA SER A 9 9.34 32.37 -12.28
C SER A 9 8.55 31.05 -12.01
N ARG A 10 9.17 29.93 -12.30
CA ARG A 10 8.63 28.62 -11.90
C ARG A 10 8.54 28.62 -10.38
N PRO A 11 7.39 28.22 -9.80
CA PRO A 11 7.31 28.09 -8.35
C PRO A 11 8.37 27.10 -7.87
N SER A 12 9.09 27.45 -6.81
CA SER A 12 10.08 26.57 -6.21
C SER A 12 9.42 25.32 -5.68
N PRO A 13 9.95 24.12 -5.88
CA PRO A 13 9.49 22.91 -5.24
C PRO A 13 9.63 23.09 -3.72
N ARG A 14 8.53 22.92 -3.00
CA ARG A 14 8.48 22.84 -1.53
C ARG A 14 7.93 21.47 -1.15
N PRO A 15 8.03 21.02 0.11
CA PRO A 15 7.21 19.93 0.58
C PRO A 15 5.74 20.26 0.26
N GLY A 16 5.13 19.50 -0.68
CA GLY A 16 3.86 19.92 -1.25
C GLY A 16 4.01 21.12 -2.18
N PHE A 17 4.51 20.90 -3.38
CA PHE A 17 4.50 21.91 -4.43
C PHE A 17 3.05 22.35 -4.72
N VAL A 18 2.77 23.62 -4.51
CA VAL A 18 1.43 24.20 -4.74
C VAL A 18 1.48 25.15 -5.92
N LEU A 19 0.68 24.85 -6.93
CA LEU A 19 0.48 25.70 -8.10
C LEU A 19 -0.84 26.46 -7.97
N ASP A 20 -0.79 27.77 -7.80
CA ASP A 20 -1.96 28.64 -8.00
C ASP A 20 -2.15 28.83 -9.51
N VAL A 21 -3.28 28.35 -10.01
CA VAL A 21 -3.57 28.35 -11.45
C VAL A 21 -3.85 29.77 -11.93
N ASP A 22 -3.12 30.19 -12.95
CA ASP A 22 -3.27 31.47 -13.65
C ASP A 22 -3.63 31.28 -15.14
N ARG A 23 -3.67 32.39 -15.89
CA ARG A 23 -3.99 32.36 -17.34
C ARG A 23 -2.91 31.68 -18.17
N ASN A 24 -1.68 31.62 -17.67
CA ASN A 24 -0.53 31.04 -18.37
C ASN A 24 -0.32 29.56 -18.00
N THR A 25 -1.03 29.08 -16.97
CA THR A 25 -0.94 27.68 -16.57
C THR A 25 -1.40 26.79 -17.72
N PRO A 26 -0.57 25.84 -18.17
CA PRO A 26 -0.96 24.91 -19.21
C PRO A 26 -2.09 23.98 -18.73
N PRO A 27 -2.75 23.26 -19.65
CA PRO A 27 -3.63 22.17 -19.26
C PRO A 27 -2.87 21.16 -18.39
N ILE A 28 -3.51 20.68 -17.34
CA ILE A 28 -2.96 19.75 -16.36
C ILE A 28 -3.53 18.36 -16.60
N VAL A 29 -2.71 17.33 -16.40
CA VAL A 29 -3.12 15.93 -16.51
C VAL A 29 -3.78 15.46 -15.23
N PHE A 30 -4.92 14.80 -15.37
CA PHE A 30 -5.63 14.13 -14.30
C PHE A 30 -5.80 12.66 -14.63
N HIS A 31 -5.63 11.81 -13.65
CA HIS A 31 -6.07 10.43 -13.73
C HIS A 31 -7.60 10.37 -13.70
N HIS A 32 -8.19 9.67 -14.65
CA HIS A 32 -9.64 9.60 -14.82
C HIS A 32 -10.07 8.16 -15.14
N GLY A 33 -10.47 7.44 -14.13
CA GLY A 33 -10.76 6.01 -14.28
C GLY A 33 -9.52 5.23 -14.71
N GLU A 34 -9.56 4.57 -15.86
CA GLU A 34 -8.43 3.82 -16.44
C GLU A 34 -7.58 4.65 -17.41
N ASN A 35 -7.89 5.94 -17.55
CA ASN A 35 -7.28 6.83 -18.53
C ASN A 35 -6.74 8.10 -17.88
N PHE A 36 -6.04 8.89 -18.67
CA PHE A 36 -5.61 10.23 -18.33
C PHE A 36 -6.39 11.26 -19.13
N ARG A 37 -6.65 12.40 -18.52
CA ARG A 37 -7.36 13.51 -19.12
C ARG A 37 -6.57 14.79 -18.94
N LEU A 38 -6.48 15.59 -20.01
CA LEU A 38 -5.81 16.88 -20.03
C LEU A 38 -6.85 18.00 -19.92
N GLU A 39 -6.84 18.74 -18.80
CA GLU A 39 -7.85 19.76 -18.51
C GLU A 39 -7.23 21.12 -18.24
N LYS A 40 -7.87 22.16 -18.82
CA LYS A 40 -7.54 23.54 -18.50
C LYS A 40 -8.37 24.02 -17.31
N LEU A 41 -7.69 24.23 -16.18
CA LEU A 41 -8.33 24.66 -14.95
C LEU A 41 -8.69 26.16 -14.96
N PRO A 42 -9.79 26.58 -14.30
CA PRO A 42 -10.17 28.00 -14.18
C PRO A 42 -9.12 28.84 -13.45
N PRO A 43 -8.55 29.88 -14.08
CA PRO A 43 -7.55 30.75 -13.44
C PRO A 43 -8.10 31.50 -12.23
N GLY A 44 -7.29 31.66 -11.19
CA GLY A 44 -7.66 32.38 -9.96
C GLY A 44 -8.69 31.69 -9.08
N ARG A 45 -9.17 30.50 -9.47
CA ARG A 45 -10.15 29.69 -8.73
C ARG A 45 -9.67 28.28 -8.45
N SER A 46 -8.54 27.90 -9.02
CA SER A 46 -8.01 26.54 -8.92
C SER A 46 -6.61 26.57 -8.32
N ARG A 47 -6.32 25.52 -7.56
CA ARG A 47 -5.01 25.23 -7.00
C ARG A 47 -4.71 23.77 -7.22
N VAL A 48 -3.50 23.46 -7.66
CA VAL A 48 -3.02 22.09 -7.82
C VAL A 48 -1.94 21.84 -6.79
N VAL A 49 -2.06 20.75 -6.06
CA VAL A 49 -1.05 20.31 -5.08
C VAL A 49 -0.36 19.08 -5.65
N TYR A 50 0.94 19.19 -5.84
CA TYR A 50 1.77 18.09 -6.30
C TYR A 50 2.42 17.39 -5.10
N PRO A 51 2.76 16.10 -5.22
CA PRO A 51 3.60 15.44 -4.23
C PRO A 51 5.00 16.06 -4.20
N SER A 52 5.75 15.78 -3.14
CA SER A 52 7.18 16.07 -3.09
C SER A 52 7.92 15.35 -4.21
N GLU A 53 9.11 15.84 -4.57
CA GLU A 53 9.98 15.10 -5.48
C GLU A 53 10.26 13.69 -4.93
N PRO A 54 10.35 12.66 -5.80
CA PRO A 54 10.61 11.30 -5.36
C PRO A 54 11.97 11.21 -4.67
N LEU A 55 12.00 10.47 -3.57
CA LEU A 55 13.27 10.09 -2.94
C LEU A 55 14.06 9.18 -3.88
N GLU A 56 15.36 9.23 -3.78
CA GLU A 56 16.23 8.28 -4.47
C GLU A 56 15.96 6.86 -3.94
N GLY A 57 15.86 5.90 -4.85
CA GLY A 57 15.65 4.49 -4.48
C GLY A 57 16.92 3.91 -3.85
N LEU A 58 16.73 2.88 -3.02
CA LEU A 58 17.86 2.14 -2.46
C LEU A 58 18.69 1.51 -3.59
N PRO A 59 20.02 1.59 -3.53
CA PRO A 59 20.90 1.00 -4.53
C PRO A 59 20.89 -0.54 -4.53
N ASP A 60 20.64 -1.14 -3.35
CA ASP A 60 20.53 -2.59 -3.14
C ASP A 60 19.27 -2.89 -2.29
N PRO A 61 18.10 -2.98 -2.92
CA PRO A 61 16.86 -3.30 -2.20
C PRO A 61 16.87 -4.71 -1.59
N GLU A 62 17.47 -5.70 -2.24
CA GLU A 62 17.55 -7.08 -1.75
C GLU A 62 18.40 -7.16 -0.48
N GLY A 63 19.56 -6.50 -0.47
CA GLY A 63 20.41 -6.40 0.72
C GLY A 63 19.70 -5.68 1.86
N ALA A 64 18.98 -4.59 1.57
CA ALA A 64 18.22 -3.85 2.58
C ALA A 64 17.05 -4.68 3.16
N ILE A 65 16.33 -5.45 2.33
CA ILE A 65 15.28 -6.37 2.80
C ILE A 65 15.88 -7.42 3.72
N LYS A 66 16.96 -8.08 3.29
CA LYS A 66 17.61 -9.10 4.10
C LYS A 66 18.11 -8.54 5.44
N GLU A 67 18.71 -7.37 5.43
CA GLU A 67 19.17 -6.70 6.65
C GLU A 67 18.00 -6.40 7.59
N ALA A 68 16.87 -5.89 7.10
CA ALA A 68 15.70 -5.61 7.90
C ALA A 68 15.07 -6.88 8.52
N LEU A 69 15.10 -8.01 7.81
CA LEU A 69 14.60 -9.28 8.31
C LEU A 69 15.51 -9.90 9.39
N LEU A 70 16.81 -9.64 9.31
CA LEU A 70 17.81 -10.12 10.26
C LEU A 70 17.96 -9.21 11.48
N ASN A 71 17.71 -7.92 11.31
CA ASN A 71 17.87 -6.88 12.33
C ASN A 71 16.60 -6.01 12.41
N PRO A 72 15.44 -6.58 12.82
CA PRO A 72 14.19 -5.86 12.89
C PRO A 72 14.25 -4.73 13.90
N LEU A 73 13.38 -3.72 13.72
CA LEU A 73 13.25 -2.60 14.64
C LEU A 73 12.50 -3.00 15.92
N GLY A 74 12.73 -2.24 17.00
CA GLY A 74 12.11 -2.45 18.30
C GLY A 74 12.61 -3.71 18.99
N ASP A 75 11.70 -4.38 19.70
CA ASP A 75 11.99 -5.57 20.51
C ASP A 75 11.68 -6.89 19.74
N SER A 76 11.55 -6.82 18.41
CA SER A 76 11.30 -8.02 17.59
C SER A 76 12.55 -8.85 17.44
N ASP A 77 12.39 -10.17 17.54
CA ASP A 77 13.47 -11.11 17.23
C ASP A 77 13.74 -11.19 15.72
N PRO A 78 14.96 -11.49 15.27
CA PRO A 78 15.28 -11.77 13.87
C PRO A 78 14.34 -12.82 13.26
N LEU A 79 13.83 -12.58 12.05
CA LEU A 79 12.86 -13.48 11.43
C LEU A 79 13.31 -14.96 11.41
N PRO A 80 14.55 -15.33 11.09
CA PRO A 80 14.98 -16.74 11.11
C PRO A 80 14.83 -17.41 12.47
N SER A 81 14.91 -16.67 13.58
CA SER A 81 14.75 -17.23 14.92
C SER A 81 13.30 -17.54 15.29
N LEU A 82 12.35 -16.92 14.57
CA LEU A 82 10.92 -17.13 14.74
C LEU A 82 10.39 -18.31 13.93
N LEU A 83 11.12 -18.74 12.89
CA LEU A 83 10.73 -19.79 11.98
C LEU A 83 11.14 -21.16 12.53
N LYS A 84 10.22 -22.14 12.50
CA LYS A 84 10.45 -23.50 13.03
C LYS A 84 9.79 -24.54 12.14
N PRO A 85 10.36 -25.75 12.00
CA PRO A 85 9.74 -26.83 11.25
C PRO A 85 8.32 -27.15 11.74
N GLY A 86 7.40 -27.41 10.81
CA GLY A 86 6.03 -27.82 11.11
C GLY A 86 5.11 -26.71 11.63
N MET A 87 5.58 -25.47 11.68
CA MET A 87 4.72 -24.33 12.06
C MET A 87 3.77 -23.94 10.92
N LYS A 88 2.62 -23.36 11.29
CA LYS A 88 1.69 -22.70 10.38
C LYS A 88 2.14 -21.27 10.15
N LEU A 89 2.52 -20.95 8.93
CA LEU A 89 2.91 -19.60 8.51
C LEU A 89 1.86 -18.99 7.59
N THR A 90 1.45 -17.77 7.88
CA THR A 90 0.67 -16.96 6.93
C THR A 90 1.47 -15.74 6.54
N ILE A 91 1.60 -15.50 5.23
CA ILE A 91 2.16 -14.28 4.67
C ILE A 91 1.01 -13.49 4.05
N ALA A 92 0.59 -12.41 4.69
CA ALA A 92 -0.37 -11.48 4.14
C ALA A 92 0.35 -10.31 3.44
N PHE A 93 -0.22 -9.78 2.39
CA PHE A 93 0.36 -8.66 1.65
C PHE A 93 -0.72 -7.71 1.13
N ASP A 94 -0.36 -6.44 1.00
CA ASP A 94 -1.26 -5.41 0.51
C ASP A 94 -1.71 -5.68 -0.93
N ASP A 95 -2.98 -5.39 -1.17
CA ASP A 95 -3.65 -5.49 -2.46
C ASP A 95 -3.39 -4.28 -3.37
N ILE A 96 -4.20 -4.16 -4.40
CA ILE A 96 -4.28 -3.00 -5.31
C ILE A 96 -5.50 -2.16 -4.94
N SER A 97 -5.44 -1.44 -3.83
CA SER A 97 -6.56 -0.63 -3.35
C SER A 97 -6.78 0.66 -4.13
N LEU A 98 -5.76 1.15 -4.82
CA LEU A 98 -5.83 2.38 -5.62
C LEU A 98 -5.60 2.08 -7.10
N PRO A 99 -6.27 2.81 -8.02
CA PRO A 99 -6.07 2.65 -9.46
C PRO A 99 -4.75 3.32 -9.90
N LEU A 100 -3.64 2.82 -9.34
CA LEU A 100 -2.29 3.25 -9.69
C LEU A 100 -1.72 2.35 -10.78
N PRO A 101 -0.79 2.85 -11.59
CA PRO A 101 0.00 2.00 -12.46
C PRO A 101 0.67 0.89 -11.65
N PRO A 102 0.76 -0.34 -12.17
CA PRO A 102 1.42 -1.41 -11.46
C PRO A 102 2.90 -1.06 -11.21
N MET A 103 3.43 -1.51 -10.07
CA MET A 103 4.86 -1.36 -9.80
C MET A 103 5.69 -2.02 -10.88
N ARG A 104 6.92 -1.57 -11.06
CA ARG A 104 7.89 -2.26 -11.91
C ARG A 104 8.16 -3.65 -11.36
N LYS A 105 8.40 -4.59 -12.27
CA LYS A 105 8.88 -5.92 -11.89
C LYS A 105 10.39 -5.88 -11.60
N PRO A 106 10.85 -6.59 -10.57
CA PRO A 106 10.03 -7.27 -9.56
C PRO A 106 9.34 -6.26 -8.63
N ASP A 107 8.08 -6.54 -8.29
CA ASP A 107 7.29 -5.78 -7.32
C ASP A 107 7.96 -5.85 -5.94
N ILE A 108 7.82 -4.82 -5.10
CA ILE A 108 8.41 -4.84 -3.76
C ILE A 108 7.87 -5.99 -2.91
N ARG A 109 6.60 -6.35 -3.08
CA ARG A 109 5.98 -7.50 -2.40
C ARG A 109 6.62 -8.81 -2.84
N GLN A 110 6.88 -8.98 -4.15
CA GLN A 110 7.61 -10.13 -4.68
C GLN A 110 8.97 -10.28 -4.00
N ARG A 111 9.77 -9.22 -3.97
CA ARG A 111 11.12 -9.24 -3.38
C ARG A 111 11.12 -9.70 -1.93
N ILE A 112 10.19 -9.16 -1.15
CA ILE A 112 10.05 -9.48 0.27
C ILE A 112 9.52 -10.90 0.47
N ILE A 113 8.45 -11.26 -0.24
CA ILE A 113 7.83 -12.59 -0.12
C ILE A 113 8.83 -13.68 -0.51
N GLU A 114 9.60 -13.49 -1.59
CA GLU A 114 10.63 -14.46 -1.98
C GLU A 114 11.71 -14.61 -0.91
N ALA A 115 12.20 -13.52 -0.33
CA ALA A 115 13.18 -13.56 0.75
C ALA A 115 12.64 -14.28 2.01
N VAL A 116 11.39 -14.02 2.38
CA VAL A 116 10.71 -14.68 3.50
C VAL A 116 10.53 -16.17 3.24
N LEU A 117 10.09 -16.54 2.02
CA LEU A 117 9.88 -17.95 1.65
C LEU A 117 11.19 -18.72 1.61
N ASP A 118 12.28 -18.13 1.16
CA ASP A 118 13.59 -18.76 1.18
C ASP A 118 14.04 -19.03 2.62
N MET A 119 13.88 -18.08 3.56
CA MET A 119 14.15 -18.28 4.99
C MET A 119 13.21 -19.34 5.62
N ALA A 120 11.94 -19.35 5.24
CA ALA A 120 10.98 -20.34 5.72
C ALA A 120 11.34 -21.76 5.24
N ALA A 121 11.75 -21.89 3.98
CA ALA A 121 12.21 -23.18 3.42
C ALA A 121 13.50 -23.69 4.11
N GLU A 122 14.47 -22.80 4.37
CA GLU A 122 15.69 -23.12 5.13
C GLU A 122 15.37 -23.58 6.55
N ALA A 123 14.32 -23.03 7.17
CA ALA A 123 13.85 -23.41 8.52
C ALA A 123 12.95 -24.67 8.50
N GLY A 124 12.63 -25.23 7.33
CA GLY A 124 11.77 -26.42 7.22
C GLY A 124 10.28 -26.14 7.46
N VAL A 125 9.81 -24.93 7.17
CA VAL A 125 8.39 -24.56 7.23
C VAL A 125 7.71 -24.97 5.93
N ASP A 126 6.70 -25.83 6.02
CA ASP A 126 6.00 -26.41 4.86
C ASP A 126 4.50 -26.04 4.80
N ASP A 127 3.88 -25.63 5.90
CA ASP A 127 2.50 -25.12 5.94
C ASP A 127 2.48 -23.60 5.79
N VAL A 128 2.55 -23.12 4.55
CA VAL A 128 2.60 -21.69 4.21
C VAL A 128 1.42 -21.29 3.34
N HIS A 129 0.68 -20.25 3.78
CA HIS A 129 -0.35 -19.62 2.97
C HIS A 129 0.00 -18.16 2.67
N LEU A 130 -0.32 -17.72 1.45
CA LEU A 130 -0.19 -16.33 1.01
C LEU A 130 -1.58 -15.73 0.79
N ILE A 131 -1.85 -14.58 1.41
CA ILE A 131 -3.17 -13.96 1.39
C ILE A 131 -3.05 -12.50 0.93
N ALA A 132 -3.72 -12.15 -0.17
CA ALA A 132 -3.93 -10.75 -0.51
C ALA A 132 -4.95 -10.16 0.47
N ALA A 133 -4.51 -9.18 1.27
CA ALA A 133 -5.28 -8.58 2.35
C ALA A 133 -6.22 -7.49 1.81
N LEU A 134 -7.36 -7.88 1.30
CA LEU A 134 -8.28 -7.03 0.54
C LEU A 134 -9.23 -6.21 1.41
N ALA A 135 -9.49 -6.62 2.66
CA ALA A 135 -10.67 -6.12 3.36
C ALA A 135 -11.94 -6.32 2.49
N LEU A 136 -12.64 -5.22 2.15
CA LEU A 136 -13.81 -5.22 1.25
C LEU A 136 -13.49 -4.68 -0.15
N HIS A 137 -12.22 -4.58 -0.51
CA HIS A 137 -11.83 -4.18 -1.86
C HIS A 137 -12.20 -5.26 -2.89
N ARG A 138 -12.18 -4.90 -4.16
CA ARG A 138 -12.36 -5.88 -5.22
C ARG A 138 -11.25 -6.95 -5.17
N ARG A 139 -11.57 -8.15 -5.58
CA ARG A 139 -10.58 -9.22 -5.72
C ARG A 139 -9.55 -8.85 -6.78
N MET A 140 -8.30 -9.15 -6.49
CA MET A 140 -7.22 -9.11 -7.47
C MET A 140 -7.42 -10.22 -8.50
N THR A 141 -7.17 -9.90 -9.77
CA THR A 141 -7.14 -10.91 -10.84
C THR A 141 -5.90 -11.81 -10.71
N GLU A 142 -5.87 -12.90 -11.45
CA GLU A 142 -4.71 -13.81 -11.51
C GLU A 142 -3.45 -13.08 -11.98
N ASP A 143 -3.57 -12.22 -12.98
CA ASP A 143 -2.45 -11.43 -13.51
C ASP A 143 -1.94 -10.42 -12.47
N GLU A 144 -2.83 -9.81 -11.69
CA GLU A 144 -2.47 -8.89 -10.62
C GLU A 144 -1.78 -9.61 -9.45
N LEU A 145 -2.29 -10.78 -9.04
CA LEU A 145 -1.65 -11.63 -8.04
C LEU A 145 -0.25 -12.07 -8.52
N ARG A 146 -0.17 -12.56 -9.76
CA ARG A 146 1.10 -12.96 -10.39
C ARG A 146 2.09 -11.78 -10.46
N HIS A 147 1.62 -10.58 -10.78
CA HIS A 147 2.46 -9.39 -10.79
C HIS A 147 2.99 -9.05 -9.38
N ALA A 148 2.12 -9.15 -8.35
CA ALA A 148 2.47 -8.79 -6.98
C ALA A 148 3.48 -9.75 -6.34
N VAL A 149 3.35 -11.06 -6.58
CA VAL A 149 4.17 -12.09 -5.92
C VAL A 149 5.26 -12.69 -6.81
N GLY A 150 5.22 -12.43 -8.13
CA GLY A 150 6.13 -12.98 -9.12
C GLY A 150 5.74 -14.38 -9.59
N ASP A 151 6.27 -14.77 -10.77
CA ASP A 151 5.91 -16.03 -11.45
C ASP A 151 6.27 -17.25 -10.59
N ARG A 152 7.47 -17.28 -9.99
CA ARG A 152 7.94 -18.39 -9.14
C ARG A 152 6.97 -18.69 -8.00
N VAL A 153 6.55 -17.67 -7.28
CA VAL A 153 5.65 -17.82 -6.13
C VAL A 153 4.24 -18.16 -6.61
N TYR A 154 3.74 -17.46 -7.61
CA TYR A 154 2.41 -17.73 -8.16
C TYR A 154 2.25 -19.18 -8.61
N ASP A 155 3.17 -19.68 -9.45
CA ASP A 155 3.10 -21.04 -9.99
C ASP A 155 3.28 -22.12 -8.92
N SER A 156 3.95 -21.79 -7.80
CA SER A 156 4.16 -22.73 -6.70
C SER A 156 2.97 -22.83 -5.75
N PHE A 157 2.23 -21.74 -5.54
CA PHE A 157 1.20 -21.62 -4.50
C PHE A 157 -0.23 -21.56 -5.04
N ALA A 158 -0.51 -20.80 -6.12
CA ALA A 158 -1.86 -20.60 -6.62
C ALA A 158 -2.54 -21.90 -7.08
N PRO A 159 -1.89 -22.82 -7.83
CA PRO A 159 -2.51 -24.06 -8.24
C PRO A 159 -2.89 -24.99 -7.09
N LYS A 160 -2.28 -24.80 -5.92
CA LYS A 160 -2.56 -25.57 -4.69
C LYS A 160 -3.61 -24.92 -3.80
N GLY A 161 -4.15 -23.76 -4.19
CA GLY A 161 -5.05 -22.96 -3.33
C GLY A 161 -4.37 -22.32 -2.12
N LEU A 162 -3.04 -22.18 -2.15
CA LEU A 162 -2.24 -21.62 -1.06
C LEU A 162 -1.91 -20.13 -1.26
N LEU A 163 -2.28 -19.56 -2.40
CA LEU A 163 -2.26 -18.13 -2.69
C LEU A 163 -3.65 -17.72 -3.12
N TYR A 164 -4.27 -16.80 -2.37
CA TYR A 164 -5.66 -16.41 -2.63
C TYR A 164 -5.98 -14.99 -2.14
N ASN A 165 -7.06 -14.45 -2.66
CA ASN A 165 -7.68 -13.24 -2.17
C ASN A 165 -8.46 -13.52 -0.87
N LEU A 166 -8.30 -12.69 0.15
CA LEU A 166 -9.16 -12.72 1.33
C LEU A 166 -10.63 -12.57 0.90
N ASP A 167 -11.51 -13.39 1.46
CA ASP A 167 -12.95 -13.19 1.38
C ASP A 167 -13.46 -12.72 2.74
N ALA A 168 -13.69 -11.42 2.87
CA ALA A 168 -14.11 -10.79 4.12
C ALA A 168 -15.60 -11.08 4.47
N GLU A 169 -16.35 -11.69 3.56
CA GLU A 169 -17.75 -12.07 3.73
C GLU A 169 -17.93 -13.58 3.94
N ASP A 170 -16.87 -14.38 3.81
CA ASP A 170 -16.93 -15.82 4.09
C ASP A 170 -16.94 -16.07 5.61
N PRO A 171 -18.08 -16.55 6.19
CA PRO A 171 -18.18 -16.77 7.63
C PRO A 171 -17.23 -17.87 8.14
N GLU A 172 -16.89 -18.86 7.30
CA GLU A 172 -15.95 -19.92 7.67
C GLU A 172 -14.51 -19.45 7.60
N GLY A 173 -14.21 -18.48 6.75
CA GLY A 173 -12.90 -17.85 6.61
C GLY A 173 -12.58 -16.83 7.70
N MET A 174 -13.56 -16.47 8.54
CA MET A 174 -13.44 -15.44 9.58
C MET A 174 -13.61 -16.02 10.98
N VAL A 175 -13.06 -15.30 11.98
CA VAL A 175 -13.20 -15.59 13.41
C VAL A 175 -13.32 -14.30 14.21
N VAL A 176 -14.13 -14.32 15.26
CA VAL A 176 -14.19 -13.21 16.24
C VAL A 176 -13.10 -13.42 17.27
N LEU A 177 -12.20 -12.47 17.40
CA LEU A 177 -11.11 -12.49 18.39
C LEU A 177 -11.50 -11.86 19.72
N GLY A 178 -12.47 -10.98 19.72
CA GLY A 178 -12.95 -10.26 20.91
C GLY A 178 -13.63 -8.95 20.54
N GLU A 179 -13.82 -8.11 21.53
CA GLU A 179 -14.45 -6.80 21.40
C GLU A 179 -13.57 -5.74 22.09
N THR A 180 -13.47 -4.56 21.49
CA THR A 180 -12.76 -3.43 22.09
C THR A 180 -13.59 -2.82 23.22
N PRO A 181 -12.99 -2.01 24.13
CA PRO A 181 -13.73 -1.27 25.15
C PRO A 181 -14.80 -0.31 24.62
N HIS A 182 -14.81 -0.06 23.31
CA HIS A 182 -15.78 0.79 22.62
C HIS A 182 -16.90 -0.01 21.92
N GLY A 183 -16.98 -1.34 22.14
CA GLY A 183 -17.98 -2.19 21.53
C GLY A 183 -17.71 -2.49 20.05
N GLU A 184 -16.46 -2.41 19.64
CA GLU A 184 -16.05 -2.76 18.27
C GLU A 184 -15.66 -4.23 18.22
N GLU A 185 -16.42 -5.07 17.55
CA GLU A 185 -16.12 -6.49 17.36
C GLU A 185 -14.93 -6.65 16.42
N VAL A 186 -13.92 -7.41 16.85
CA VAL A 186 -12.73 -7.71 16.05
C VAL A 186 -12.94 -9.01 15.30
N HIS A 187 -13.40 -8.89 14.06
CA HIS A 187 -13.65 -9.98 13.13
C HIS A 187 -12.48 -10.11 12.18
N PHE A 188 -11.76 -11.23 12.20
CA PHE A 188 -10.43 -11.36 11.63
C PHE A 188 -10.29 -12.64 10.80
N CYS A 189 -9.37 -12.63 9.83
CA CYS A 189 -9.05 -13.81 9.00
C CYS A 189 -8.66 -15.01 9.88
N ARG A 190 -9.44 -16.09 9.82
CA ARG A 190 -9.24 -17.32 10.62
C ARG A 190 -7.86 -17.91 10.40
N ARG A 191 -7.43 -18.08 9.15
CA ARG A 191 -6.11 -18.65 8.83
C ARG A 191 -4.99 -17.83 9.46
N ALA A 192 -5.07 -16.49 9.41
CA ALA A 192 -4.08 -15.62 10.02
C ALA A 192 -4.09 -15.71 11.55
N ALA A 193 -5.29 -15.77 12.16
CA ALA A 193 -5.46 -15.94 13.62
C ALA A 193 -4.92 -17.27 14.16
N GLU A 194 -5.08 -18.34 13.38
CA GLU A 194 -4.67 -19.71 13.75
C GLU A 194 -3.22 -20.04 13.38
N SER A 195 -2.49 -19.09 12.79
CA SER A 195 -1.08 -19.28 12.42
C SER A 195 -0.17 -19.11 13.65
N ASP A 196 0.91 -19.87 13.68
CA ASP A 196 1.98 -19.70 14.67
C ASP A 196 2.72 -18.36 14.48
N LEU A 197 2.75 -17.88 13.23
CA LEU A 197 3.27 -16.57 12.84
C LEU A 197 2.51 -16.02 11.64
N LEU A 198 2.08 -14.78 11.76
CA LEU A 198 1.58 -13.96 10.65
C LEU A 198 2.69 -12.98 10.24
N ILE A 199 3.13 -13.05 9.01
CA ILE A 199 3.99 -12.03 8.40
C ILE A 199 3.12 -11.14 7.54
N TYR A 200 3.15 -9.82 7.77
CA TYR A 200 2.40 -8.87 6.98
C TYR A 200 3.33 -7.97 6.16
N VAL A 201 3.20 -8.01 4.84
CA VAL A 201 3.99 -7.20 3.90
C VAL A 201 3.17 -5.98 3.49
N ASN A 202 3.49 -4.85 4.10
CA ASN A 202 2.78 -3.58 3.93
C ASN A 202 3.51 -2.62 3.01
N ILE A 203 2.74 -1.85 2.24
CA ILE A 203 3.21 -0.74 1.43
C ILE A 203 2.61 0.56 1.96
N ASN A 204 3.45 1.43 2.51
CA ASN A 204 3.03 2.76 2.96
C ASN A 204 2.93 3.71 1.76
N LEU A 205 1.74 3.93 1.25
CA LEU A 205 1.44 4.88 0.18
C LEU A 205 1.05 6.26 0.73
N VAL A 206 0.39 6.26 1.89
CA VAL A 206 -0.09 7.47 2.56
C VAL A 206 0.20 7.39 4.06
N SER A 207 0.14 8.54 4.74
CA SER A 207 0.52 8.67 6.15
C SER A 207 -0.34 7.87 7.13
N MET A 208 -1.51 7.40 6.72
CA MET A 208 -2.38 6.55 7.54
C MET A 208 -2.06 5.05 7.43
N ASP A 209 -1.24 4.63 6.47
CA ASP A 209 -0.89 3.23 6.29
C ASP A 209 0.08 2.73 7.35
N GLY A 210 0.16 1.41 7.48
CA GLY A 210 1.09 0.74 8.37
C GLY A 210 0.56 0.44 9.76
N GLY A 211 1.33 -0.33 10.51
CA GLY A 211 1.03 -0.73 11.88
C GLY A 211 -0.27 -1.53 12.01
N HIS A 212 -1.00 -1.29 13.11
CA HIS A 212 -2.27 -1.98 13.38
C HIS A 212 -3.33 -1.79 12.29
N LYS A 213 -3.32 -0.65 11.56
CA LYS A 213 -4.27 -0.41 10.48
C LYS A 213 -4.17 -1.46 9.39
N SER A 214 -2.98 -1.88 9.01
CA SER A 214 -2.79 -2.88 7.95
C SER A 214 -3.41 -4.22 8.32
N THR A 215 -3.13 -4.73 9.51
CA THR A 215 -3.69 -6.00 9.98
C THR A 215 -5.17 -5.89 10.36
N ALA A 216 -5.54 -4.90 11.19
CA ALA A 216 -6.89 -4.74 11.68
C ALA A 216 -7.92 -4.30 10.61
N THR A 217 -7.44 -3.79 9.47
CA THR A 217 -8.29 -3.47 8.31
C THR A 217 -8.11 -4.52 7.21
N GLY A 218 -6.89 -4.76 6.74
CA GLY A 218 -6.62 -5.60 5.58
C GLY A 218 -7.06 -7.06 5.75
N LEU A 219 -6.98 -7.60 6.96
CA LEU A 219 -7.40 -8.96 7.31
C LEU A 219 -8.73 -9.03 8.06
N ALA A 220 -9.46 -7.91 8.15
CA ALA A 220 -10.75 -7.87 8.82
C ALA A 220 -11.88 -8.41 7.92
N GLY A 221 -12.87 -9.04 8.56
CA GLY A 221 -14.12 -9.35 7.94
C GLY A 221 -15.11 -8.17 7.94
N TYR A 222 -16.20 -8.28 7.18
CA TYR A 222 -17.22 -7.25 7.04
C TYR A 222 -17.74 -6.73 8.38
N THR A 223 -18.01 -7.64 9.31
CA THR A 223 -18.58 -7.28 10.63
C THR A 223 -17.63 -6.38 11.42
N GLY A 224 -16.32 -6.64 11.39
CA GLY A 224 -15.33 -5.78 12.04
C GLY A 224 -15.18 -4.43 11.33
N LEU A 225 -15.11 -4.43 10.00
CA LEU A 225 -14.90 -3.22 9.20
C LEU A 225 -15.98 -2.16 9.39
N ARG A 226 -17.25 -2.55 9.53
CA ARG A 226 -18.38 -1.61 9.71
C ARG A 226 -18.26 -0.72 10.94
N HIS A 227 -17.46 -1.12 11.95
CA HIS A 227 -17.24 -0.33 13.16
C HIS A 227 -16.43 0.94 12.91
N HIS A 228 -15.56 0.94 11.90
CA HIS A 228 -14.73 2.11 11.59
C HIS A 228 -14.84 2.60 10.13
N HIS A 229 -15.45 1.82 9.22
CA HIS A 229 -15.75 2.27 7.86
C HIS A 229 -17.21 2.76 7.78
N ASN A 230 -17.51 3.87 8.43
CA ASN A 230 -18.86 4.42 8.51
C ASN A 230 -18.85 5.96 8.61
N VAL A 231 -20.07 6.55 8.47
CA VAL A 231 -20.26 8.00 8.48
C VAL A 231 -19.86 8.63 9.84
N HIS A 232 -20.07 7.91 10.94
CA HIS A 232 -19.72 8.42 12.27
C HIS A 232 -18.20 8.62 12.39
N THR A 233 -17.41 7.63 11.98
CA THR A 233 -15.94 7.70 11.97
C THR A 233 -15.45 8.84 11.10
N LEU A 234 -16.01 9.00 9.89
CA LEU A 234 -15.65 10.11 9.00
C LEU A 234 -15.95 11.48 9.62
N ARG A 235 -17.12 11.66 10.22
CA ARG A 235 -17.52 12.93 10.84
C ARG A 235 -16.68 13.30 12.07
N ASN A 236 -16.17 12.29 12.78
CA ASN A 236 -15.35 12.50 13.99
C ASN A 236 -13.84 12.55 13.69
N SER A 237 -13.44 12.37 12.45
CA SER A 237 -12.05 12.54 12.03
C SER A 237 -11.86 13.95 11.49
N LYS A 238 -11.00 14.76 12.11
CA LYS A 238 -10.58 16.05 11.56
C LYS A 238 -9.75 15.87 10.28
N SER A 239 -8.97 14.80 10.26
CA SER A 239 -8.25 14.29 9.09
C SER A 239 -8.10 12.80 9.20
N ILE A 240 -8.41 12.04 8.16
CA ILE A 240 -8.16 10.60 8.10
C ILE A 240 -6.66 10.32 7.99
N MET A 241 -5.91 11.21 7.34
CA MET A 241 -4.46 11.06 7.11
C MET A 241 -3.61 11.43 8.32
N ASP A 242 -4.17 12.10 9.30
CA ASP A 242 -3.47 12.48 10.53
C ASP A 242 -3.84 11.51 11.65
N ARG A 243 -2.89 10.70 12.07
CA ARG A 243 -3.05 9.66 13.10
C ARG A 243 -3.71 10.18 14.37
N GLU A 244 -3.30 11.34 14.86
CA GLU A 244 -3.80 11.92 16.11
C GLU A 244 -5.21 12.49 15.98
N ASN A 245 -5.64 12.78 14.76
CA ASN A 245 -6.93 13.39 14.44
C ASN A 245 -7.89 12.46 13.69
N SER A 246 -7.53 11.18 13.56
CA SER A 246 -8.29 10.15 12.84
C SER A 246 -9.00 9.20 13.79
N ALA A 247 -10.34 9.25 13.82
CA ALA A 247 -11.13 8.29 14.58
C ALA A 247 -11.00 6.86 14.02
N LEU A 248 -10.76 6.71 12.71
CA LEU A 248 -10.46 5.44 12.07
C LEU A 248 -9.15 4.85 12.62
N HIS A 249 -8.12 5.66 12.72
CA HIS A 249 -6.84 5.22 13.25
C HIS A 249 -6.95 4.80 14.72
N ALA A 250 -7.65 5.59 15.53
CA ALA A 250 -7.90 5.25 16.93
C ALA A 250 -8.66 3.92 17.09
N SER A 251 -9.64 3.63 16.22
CA SER A 251 -10.33 2.34 16.19
C SER A 251 -9.38 1.20 15.84
N ASN A 252 -8.56 1.36 14.79
CA ASN A 252 -7.58 0.33 14.40
C ASN A 252 -6.57 0.01 15.51
N TRP A 253 -6.16 1.01 16.30
CA TRP A 253 -5.29 0.78 17.46
C TRP A 253 -5.97 -0.11 18.49
N ARG A 254 -7.21 0.21 18.90
CA ARG A 254 -7.96 -0.61 19.85
C ARG A 254 -8.17 -2.03 19.34
N MET A 255 -8.50 -2.19 18.05
CA MET A 255 -8.64 -3.51 17.43
C MET A 255 -7.30 -4.27 17.39
N GLY A 256 -6.21 -3.57 17.11
CA GLY A 256 -4.86 -4.13 17.15
C GLY A 256 -4.47 -4.67 18.55
N ASP A 257 -4.87 -3.97 19.60
CA ASP A 257 -4.68 -4.46 20.98
C ASP A 257 -5.45 -5.77 21.22
N VAL A 258 -6.71 -5.87 20.76
CA VAL A 258 -7.50 -7.12 20.86
C VAL A 258 -6.85 -8.25 20.07
N ILE A 259 -6.34 -7.99 18.85
CA ILE A 259 -5.62 -9.00 18.04
C ILE A 259 -4.39 -9.51 18.79
N LYS A 260 -3.63 -8.60 19.40
CA LYS A 260 -2.46 -8.92 20.21
C LYS A 260 -2.83 -9.74 21.45
N ASP A 261 -3.86 -9.31 22.18
CA ASP A 261 -4.33 -9.97 23.40
C ASP A 261 -4.91 -11.37 23.12
N ALA A 262 -5.45 -11.59 21.92
CA ALA A 262 -5.85 -12.90 21.42
C ALA A 262 -4.66 -13.82 21.09
N GLY A 263 -3.42 -13.34 21.22
CA GLY A 263 -2.20 -14.12 21.03
C GLY A 263 -1.73 -14.25 19.60
N VAL A 264 -2.27 -13.47 18.66
CA VAL A 264 -1.82 -13.47 17.26
C VAL A 264 -0.43 -12.86 17.19
N LYS A 265 0.56 -13.65 16.78
CA LYS A 265 1.94 -13.21 16.61
C LYS A 265 2.13 -12.63 15.23
N ILE A 266 2.52 -11.38 15.16
CA ILE A 266 2.66 -10.64 13.89
C ILE A 266 4.10 -10.16 13.74
N PHE A 267 4.72 -10.49 12.61
CA PHE A 267 5.95 -9.88 12.14
C PHE A 267 5.58 -8.94 10.98
N GLN A 268 5.62 -7.64 11.24
CA GLN A 268 5.19 -6.64 10.27
C GLN A 268 6.38 -6.11 9.49
N ILE A 269 6.26 -6.10 8.16
CA ILE A 269 7.26 -5.56 7.25
C ILE A 269 6.67 -4.32 6.61
N GLU A 270 7.24 -3.16 6.93
CA GLU A 270 6.82 -1.87 6.42
C GLU A 270 7.72 -1.42 5.28
N THR A 271 7.13 -1.08 4.16
CA THR A 271 7.87 -0.55 3.01
C THR A 271 7.36 0.83 2.64
N THR A 272 8.24 1.65 2.09
CA THR A 272 7.90 2.92 1.49
C THR A 272 8.38 2.91 0.05
N VAL A 273 7.48 3.25 -0.86
CA VAL A 273 7.82 3.38 -2.28
C VAL A 273 7.89 4.85 -2.65
N ASN A 274 8.80 5.20 -3.55
CA ASN A 274 8.84 6.55 -4.08
C ASN A 274 7.74 6.75 -5.14
N ASN A 275 7.42 8.02 -5.43
CA ASN A 275 6.45 8.38 -6.46
C ASN A 275 7.04 8.46 -7.87
N ASN A 276 8.23 7.89 -8.10
CA ASN A 276 8.83 7.75 -9.42
C ASN A 276 8.20 6.57 -10.18
N THR A 277 6.88 6.65 -10.31
CA THR A 277 6.02 5.56 -10.80
C THR A 277 6.24 5.22 -12.26
N PHE A 278 6.53 6.25 -13.09
CA PHE A 278 6.63 6.09 -14.53
C PHE A 278 8.07 5.84 -14.97
N GLY A 279 8.26 4.89 -15.88
CA GLY A 279 9.56 4.64 -16.50
C GLY A 279 10.07 5.82 -17.31
N ARG A 280 11.38 5.86 -17.57
CA ARG A 280 12.00 6.87 -18.46
C ARG A 280 11.70 6.61 -19.93
N GLU A 281 11.18 5.44 -20.24
CA GLU A 281 10.88 4.97 -21.60
C GLU A 281 9.41 4.52 -21.67
N GLY A 282 8.89 4.48 -22.89
CA GLY A 282 7.52 4.06 -23.15
C GLY A 282 6.50 5.22 -23.16
N PRO A 283 5.23 4.90 -23.42
CA PRO A 283 4.19 5.91 -23.64
C PRO A 283 3.88 6.77 -22.40
N LEU A 284 4.12 6.25 -21.21
CA LEU A 284 3.87 6.97 -19.94
C LEU A 284 5.08 7.76 -19.44
N ALA A 285 6.24 7.68 -20.11
CA ALA A 285 7.45 8.42 -19.71
C ALA A 285 7.23 9.94 -19.66
N LEU A 286 6.30 10.44 -20.46
CA LEU A 286 5.92 11.85 -20.48
C LEU A 286 5.37 12.33 -19.12
N LEU A 287 4.72 11.44 -18.35
CA LEU A 287 4.14 11.77 -17.05
C LEU A 287 5.20 12.03 -15.95
N GLN A 288 6.48 11.76 -16.21
CA GLN A 288 7.57 12.20 -15.35
C GLN A 288 7.85 13.70 -15.44
N LYS A 289 7.44 14.34 -16.53
CA LYS A 289 7.64 15.77 -16.75
C LYS A 289 6.43 16.56 -16.27
N ARG A 290 6.69 17.76 -15.80
CA ARG A 290 5.62 18.72 -15.50
C ARG A 290 5.02 19.22 -16.81
N GLU A 291 3.73 19.51 -16.85
CA GLU A 291 2.98 19.87 -18.08
C GLU A 291 3.51 21.15 -18.75
N TRP A 292 4.13 22.06 -18.03
CA TRP A 292 4.77 23.26 -18.62
C TRP A 292 6.12 22.98 -19.29
N GLU A 293 6.68 21.80 -19.09
CA GLU A 293 7.89 21.33 -19.80
C GLU A 293 7.54 20.61 -21.11
N TRP A 294 6.25 20.35 -21.35
CA TRP A 294 5.79 19.61 -22.50
C TRP A 294 5.83 20.44 -23.78
N SER A 295 6.33 19.84 -24.83
CA SER A 295 6.24 20.38 -26.20
C SER A 295 4.80 20.25 -26.73
N ALA A 296 4.54 20.87 -27.87
CA ALA A 296 3.27 20.70 -28.59
C ALA A 296 3.03 19.22 -28.99
N ARG A 297 4.09 18.48 -29.32
CA ARG A 297 4.03 17.06 -29.65
C ARG A 297 3.64 16.23 -28.42
N ASP A 298 4.22 16.55 -27.25
CA ASP A 298 3.91 15.86 -26.01
C ASP A 298 2.42 16.02 -25.66
N ARG A 299 1.87 17.22 -25.81
CA ARG A 299 0.44 17.50 -25.56
C ARG A 299 -0.47 16.73 -26.52
N GLY A 300 -0.05 16.57 -27.77
CA GLY A 300 -0.81 15.83 -28.79
C GLY A 300 -0.99 14.34 -28.48
N GLN A 301 -0.25 13.77 -27.51
CA GLN A 301 -0.44 12.39 -27.09
C GLN A 301 -1.70 12.18 -26.22
N PHE A 302 -2.30 13.26 -25.70
CA PHE A 302 -3.50 13.24 -24.86
C PHE A 302 -4.75 13.79 -25.55
N ILE A 303 -4.68 14.09 -26.82
CA ILE A 303 -5.77 14.51 -27.68
C ILE A 303 -6.09 13.37 -28.66
#